data_c34abc2b9b32fd5df60aaee60fbbc2b3
#
_entry.id   c34abc2b9b32fd5df60aaee60fbbc2b3
#
_cell.length_a   1.000
_cell.length_b   1.000
_cell.length_c   1.000
_cell.angle_alpha   90.00
_cell.angle_beta   90.00
_cell.angle_gamma   90.00
#
_symmetry.space_group_name_H-M   'P 1'
#
loop_
_entity.id
_entity.type
_entity.pdbx_description
1 polymer ?
#
loop_
_entity_poly.entity_id
_entity_poly.type
_entity_poly.pdbx_seq_one_letter_code
_entity_poly.pdbx_strand_id
1 'polypeptide(L)'
;MTFDEMKARIAQGQGFIAALDQSGGSTPKALKGYGVEDGAWTSEEEMFGLIHEMRQRIIEAPCFGNGKVIGAILFEKTMEGESAGKSVPERLKERGIVPFLKVDKGLEDEHDGAQLMKPNPGLEDMCNRARELGVFGTKMRSVIKSADP
;
A
#
# COMPACT_ATOMS: atom_id res chain seq x y z
N MET A 1 -12.48 13.18 -2.38
CA MET A 1 -12.63 13.30 -0.90
C MET A 1 -11.63 14.31 -0.37
N THR A 2 -12.08 15.22 0.47
CA THR A 2 -11.25 16.12 1.28
C THR A 2 -10.59 15.35 2.44
N PHE A 3 -9.66 15.99 3.16
CA PHE A 3 -9.02 15.37 4.34
C PHE A 3 -10.04 15.01 5.43
N ASP A 4 -10.98 15.92 5.72
CA ASP A 4 -12.01 15.69 6.75
C ASP A 4 -12.98 14.60 6.36
N GLU A 5 -13.34 14.48 5.09
CA GLU A 5 -14.15 13.35 4.58
C GLU A 5 -13.40 12.02 4.71
N MET A 6 -12.10 12.00 4.40
CA MET A 6 -11.27 10.80 4.58
C MET A 6 -11.17 10.40 6.05
N LYS A 7 -10.95 11.39 6.94
CA LYS A 7 -10.92 11.17 8.39
C LYS A 7 -12.24 10.60 8.92
N ALA A 8 -13.36 11.17 8.51
CA ALA A 8 -14.69 10.68 8.88
C ALA A 8 -14.92 9.26 8.34
N ARG A 9 -14.51 8.98 7.10
CA ARG A 9 -14.62 7.66 6.49
C ARG A 9 -13.88 6.57 7.28
N ILE A 10 -12.68 6.85 7.75
CA ILE A 10 -11.90 5.91 8.56
C ILE A 10 -12.45 5.78 9.97
N ALA A 11 -12.87 6.89 10.60
CA ALA A 11 -13.35 6.87 11.98
C ALA A 11 -14.73 6.22 12.15
N GLN A 12 -15.61 6.34 11.17
CA GLN A 12 -17.02 5.95 11.27
C GLN A 12 -17.43 4.86 10.27
N GLY A 13 -16.61 4.64 9.24
CA GLY A 13 -16.91 3.69 8.17
C GLY A 13 -16.89 2.25 8.65
N GLN A 14 -17.87 1.47 8.23
CA GLN A 14 -17.87 0.03 8.43
C GLN A 14 -17.23 -0.65 7.21
N GLY A 15 -16.15 -1.39 7.44
CA GLY A 15 -15.44 -2.05 6.37
C GLY A 15 -14.02 -2.46 6.78
N PHE A 16 -13.14 -2.62 5.81
CA PHE A 16 -11.74 -2.99 6.05
C PHE A 16 -10.79 -2.15 5.20
N ILE A 17 -9.52 -2.14 5.59
CA ILE A 17 -8.43 -1.52 4.86
C ILE A 17 -7.71 -2.60 4.06
N ALA A 18 -7.70 -2.47 2.73
CA ALA A 18 -7.04 -3.40 1.84
C ALA A 18 -5.52 -3.18 1.82
N ALA A 19 -4.74 -4.26 1.87
CA ALA A 19 -3.29 -4.21 1.79
C ALA A 19 -2.83 -4.42 0.34
N LEU A 20 -2.46 -3.34 -0.34
CA LEU A 20 -1.85 -3.34 -1.69
C LEU A 20 -0.38 -2.88 -1.62
N ASP A 21 0.28 -3.16 -0.50
CA ASP A 21 1.59 -2.63 -0.14
C ASP A 21 2.73 -3.68 -0.18
N GLN A 22 2.51 -4.84 -0.77
CA GLN A 22 3.56 -5.84 -0.96
C GLN A 22 4.73 -5.22 -1.72
N SER A 23 5.94 -5.41 -1.21
CA SER A 23 7.17 -4.85 -1.76
C SER A 23 8.36 -5.78 -1.49
N GLY A 24 9.46 -5.62 -2.21
CA GLY A 24 10.64 -6.47 -2.05
C GLY A 24 10.30 -7.96 -2.21
N GLY A 25 10.78 -8.81 -1.32
CA GLY A 25 10.61 -10.27 -1.39
C GLY A 25 9.18 -10.80 -1.33
N SER A 26 8.19 -9.98 -0.95
CA SER A 26 6.78 -10.37 -0.98
C SER A 26 6.12 -10.17 -2.34
N THR A 27 6.74 -9.42 -3.26
CA THR A 27 6.20 -9.16 -4.59
C THR A 27 6.14 -10.42 -5.47
N PRO A 28 7.21 -11.22 -5.62
CA PRO A 28 7.15 -12.49 -6.37
C PRO A 28 6.11 -13.45 -5.80
N LYS A 29 6.03 -13.54 -4.47
CA LYS A 29 5.03 -14.39 -3.81
C LYS A 29 3.60 -13.96 -4.13
N ALA A 30 3.34 -12.66 -4.20
CA ALA A 30 2.03 -12.14 -4.58
C ALA A 30 1.70 -12.48 -6.03
N LEU A 31 2.64 -12.30 -6.97
CA LEU A 31 2.47 -12.66 -8.38
C LEU A 31 2.19 -14.14 -8.56
N LYS A 32 2.95 -15.02 -7.89
CA LYS A 32 2.69 -16.47 -7.88
C LYS A 32 1.29 -16.83 -7.39
N GLY A 33 0.80 -16.15 -6.36
CA GLY A 33 -0.57 -16.33 -5.88
C GLY A 33 -1.65 -16.00 -6.92
N TYR A 34 -1.30 -15.21 -7.93
CA TYR A 34 -2.14 -14.88 -9.09
C TYR A 34 -1.84 -15.73 -10.34
N GLY A 35 -1.01 -16.75 -10.22
CA GLY A 35 -0.66 -17.66 -11.31
C GLY A 35 0.42 -17.13 -12.26
N VAL A 36 1.17 -16.09 -11.86
CA VAL A 36 2.32 -15.58 -12.62
C VAL A 36 3.58 -16.25 -12.10
N GLU A 37 4.14 -17.15 -12.89
CA GLU A 37 5.29 -17.99 -12.49
C GLU A 37 6.63 -17.23 -12.59
N ASP A 38 7.64 -17.76 -11.89
CA ASP A 38 9.01 -17.28 -12.01
C ASP A 38 9.47 -17.42 -13.48
N GLY A 39 10.07 -16.36 -14.02
CA GLY A 39 10.45 -16.29 -15.44
C GLY A 39 9.46 -15.51 -16.31
N ALA A 40 8.32 -15.08 -15.77
CA ALA A 40 7.44 -14.13 -16.45
C ALA A 40 8.02 -12.70 -16.52
N TRP A 41 9.11 -12.45 -15.82
CA TRP A 41 9.86 -11.18 -15.84
C TRP A 41 11.35 -11.46 -15.84
N THR A 42 12.12 -10.56 -16.47
CA THR A 42 13.58 -10.64 -16.57
C THR A 42 14.28 -9.54 -15.75
N SER A 43 13.55 -8.53 -15.32
CA SER A 43 14.04 -7.42 -14.53
C SER A 43 13.11 -7.07 -13.38
N GLU A 44 13.64 -6.37 -12.37
CA GLU A 44 12.84 -5.85 -11.26
C GLU A 44 11.78 -4.85 -11.74
N GLU A 45 12.08 -4.07 -12.76
CA GLU A 45 11.15 -3.12 -13.37
C GLU A 45 9.95 -3.82 -14.00
N GLU A 46 10.18 -4.88 -14.78
CA GLU A 46 9.12 -5.72 -15.35
C GLU A 46 8.26 -6.36 -14.24
N MET A 47 8.88 -6.87 -13.19
CA MET A 47 8.17 -7.42 -12.04
C MET A 47 7.26 -6.36 -11.40
N PHE A 48 7.74 -5.14 -11.20
CA PHE A 48 6.91 -4.07 -10.65
C PHE A 48 5.82 -3.61 -11.61
N GLY A 49 6.04 -3.68 -12.91
CA GLY A 49 5.00 -3.49 -13.93
C GLY A 49 3.85 -4.47 -13.76
N LEU A 50 4.16 -5.77 -13.69
CA LEU A 50 3.17 -6.83 -13.48
C LEU A 50 2.40 -6.68 -12.16
N ILE A 51 3.09 -6.36 -11.07
CA ILE A 51 2.41 -6.14 -9.77
C ILE A 51 1.52 -4.89 -9.82
N HIS A 52 1.91 -3.86 -10.55
CA HIS A 52 1.10 -2.67 -10.72
C HIS A 52 -0.16 -2.97 -11.54
N GLU A 53 -0.06 -3.70 -12.65
CA GLU A 53 -1.22 -4.17 -13.42
C GLU A 53 -2.18 -5.00 -12.58
N MET A 54 -1.66 -5.92 -11.76
CA MET A 54 -2.48 -6.70 -10.83
C MET A 54 -3.24 -5.79 -9.87
N ARG A 55 -2.58 -4.77 -9.31
CA ARG A 55 -3.22 -3.82 -8.39
C ARG A 55 -4.25 -2.96 -9.08
N GLN A 56 -4.01 -2.52 -10.31
CA GLN A 56 -5.01 -1.82 -11.12
C GLN A 56 -6.27 -2.66 -11.30
N ARG A 57 -6.14 -3.95 -11.65
CA ARG A 57 -7.28 -4.87 -11.78
C ARG A 57 -8.07 -5.00 -10.48
N ILE A 58 -7.39 -5.04 -9.32
CA ILE A 58 -8.03 -5.07 -8.01
C ILE A 58 -8.78 -3.75 -7.76
N ILE A 59 -8.09 -2.61 -7.96
CA ILE A 59 -8.66 -1.28 -7.73
C ILE A 59 -9.88 -1.05 -8.61
N GLU A 60 -9.84 -1.46 -9.89
CA GLU A 60 -10.93 -1.24 -10.84
C GLU A 60 -12.08 -2.26 -10.72
N ALA A 61 -11.87 -3.38 -10.02
CA ALA A 61 -12.93 -4.37 -9.84
C ALA A 61 -14.18 -3.73 -9.18
N PRO A 62 -15.39 -3.97 -9.71
CA PRO A 62 -16.63 -3.38 -9.16
C PRO A 62 -16.81 -3.68 -7.68
N CYS A 63 -16.48 -4.89 -7.24
CA CYS A 63 -16.60 -5.31 -5.84
C CYS A 63 -15.64 -4.57 -4.89
N PHE A 64 -14.53 -4.03 -5.38
CA PHE A 64 -13.58 -3.28 -4.57
C PHE A 64 -14.14 -1.90 -4.16
N GLY A 65 -14.96 -1.28 -5.02
CA GLY A 65 -15.57 0.03 -4.78
C GLY A 65 -17.00 0.00 -4.22
N ASN A 66 -17.47 -1.13 -3.68
CA ASN A 66 -18.87 -1.30 -3.23
C ASN A 66 -19.14 -0.83 -1.78
N GLY A 67 -18.22 -0.05 -1.19
CA GLY A 67 -18.35 0.51 0.15
C GLY A 67 -17.74 -0.35 1.27
N LYS A 68 -17.41 -1.61 1.03
CA LYS A 68 -16.78 -2.49 2.04
C LYS A 68 -15.30 -2.19 2.24
N VAL A 69 -14.61 -1.76 1.19
CA VAL A 69 -13.22 -1.28 1.30
C VAL A 69 -13.28 0.19 1.65
N ILE A 70 -12.86 0.56 2.87
CA ILE A 70 -12.85 1.94 3.34
C ILE A 70 -11.50 2.62 3.18
N GLY A 71 -10.42 1.86 3.07
CA GLY A 71 -9.07 2.35 2.83
C GLY A 71 -8.23 1.34 2.07
N ALA A 72 -7.13 1.80 1.48
CA ALA A 72 -6.13 0.95 0.83
C ALA A 72 -4.71 1.42 1.15
N ILE A 73 -3.84 0.50 1.57
CA ILE A 73 -2.43 0.76 1.83
C ILE A 73 -1.67 0.51 0.53
N LEU A 74 -0.93 1.50 0.07
CA LEU A 74 -0.18 1.47 -1.18
C LEU A 74 1.32 1.32 -0.93
N PHE A 75 2.00 0.62 -1.81
CA PHE A 75 3.44 0.71 -1.98
C PHE A 75 3.80 1.99 -2.74
N GLU A 76 5.00 2.56 -2.51
CA GLU A 76 5.45 3.83 -3.09
C GLU A 76 5.26 3.90 -4.62
N LYS A 77 5.80 2.93 -5.37
CA LYS A 77 5.64 2.88 -6.85
C LYS A 77 4.18 2.74 -7.31
N THR A 78 3.32 2.13 -6.50
CA THR A 78 1.89 2.05 -6.82
C THR A 78 1.19 3.39 -6.55
N MET A 79 1.57 4.09 -5.48
CA MET A 79 1.07 5.43 -5.19
C MET A 79 1.40 6.42 -6.30
N GLU A 80 2.62 6.35 -6.84
CA GLU A 80 3.12 7.21 -7.91
C GLU A 80 2.62 6.79 -9.30
N GLY A 81 1.99 5.62 -9.41
CA GLY A 81 1.44 5.10 -10.66
C GLY A 81 0.04 5.62 -10.97
N GLU A 82 -0.48 5.19 -12.10
CA GLU A 82 -1.81 5.56 -12.60
C GLU A 82 -2.75 4.35 -12.66
N SER A 83 -4.05 4.61 -12.57
CA SER A 83 -5.13 3.67 -12.83
C SER A 83 -6.27 4.40 -13.50
N ALA A 84 -6.76 3.87 -14.63
CA ALA A 84 -7.79 4.49 -15.45
C ALA A 84 -7.51 5.96 -15.82
N GLY A 85 -6.24 6.30 -16.13
CA GLY A 85 -5.81 7.65 -16.54
C GLY A 85 -5.77 8.69 -15.43
N LYS A 86 -5.75 8.25 -14.17
CA LYS A 86 -5.62 9.10 -12.97
C LYS A 86 -4.56 8.56 -12.04
N SER A 87 -4.01 9.40 -11.17
CA SER A 87 -3.14 8.90 -10.11
C SER A 87 -3.90 7.88 -9.23
N VAL A 88 -3.21 6.84 -8.77
CA VAL A 88 -3.85 5.80 -7.94
C VAL A 88 -4.54 6.38 -6.71
N PRO A 89 -3.95 7.33 -5.95
CA PRO A 89 -4.65 7.96 -4.82
C PRO A 89 -5.92 8.69 -5.22
N GLU A 90 -5.91 9.41 -6.35
CA GLU A 90 -7.10 10.10 -6.87
C GLU A 90 -8.19 9.09 -7.23
N ARG A 91 -7.82 8.04 -7.96
CA ARG A 91 -8.74 6.99 -8.36
C ARG A 91 -9.39 6.28 -7.18
N LEU A 92 -8.62 5.99 -6.12
CA LEU A 92 -9.17 5.43 -4.88
C LEU A 92 -10.18 6.39 -4.22
N LYS A 93 -9.84 7.67 -4.12
CA LYS A 93 -10.74 8.70 -3.54
C LYS A 93 -12.06 8.81 -4.29
N GLU A 94 -12.07 8.70 -5.62
CA GLU A 94 -13.29 8.68 -6.43
C GLU A 94 -14.18 7.47 -6.10
N ARG A 95 -13.57 6.36 -5.76
CA ARG A 95 -14.26 5.13 -5.36
C ARG A 95 -14.64 5.08 -3.88
N GLY A 96 -14.46 6.17 -3.14
CA GLY A 96 -14.78 6.27 -1.72
C GLY A 96 -13.79 5.53 -0.81
N ILE A 97 -12.56 5.27 -1.29
CA ILE A 97 -11.50 4.52 -0.60
C ILE A 97 -10.39 5.47 -0.19
N VAL A 98 -10.03 5.47 1.08
CA VAL A 98 -9.00 6.35 1.64
C VAL A 98 -7.61 5.78 1.37
N PRO A 99 -6.71 6.50 0.65
CA PRO A 99 -5.36 6.02 0.38
C PRO A 99 -4.43 6.22 1.57
N PHE A 100 -3.64 5.19 1.88
CA PHE A 100 -2.52 5.21 2.83
C PHE A 100 -1.23 4.81 2.12
N LEU A 101 -0.09 5.30 2.60
CA LEU A 101 1.22 4.90 2.10
C LEU A 101 1.97 4.04 3.12
N LYS A 102 2.49 2.90 2.67
CA LYS A 102 3.49 2.14 3.43
C LYS A 102 4.83 2.87 3.38
N VAL A 103 5.35 3.25 4.55
CA VAL A 103 6.60 4.01 4.67
C VAL A 103 7.76 3.20 5.27
N ASP A 104 7.50 2.00 5.81
CA ASP A 104 8.58 1.15 6.30
C ASP A 104 9.38 0.53 5.15
N LYS A 105 10.69 0.36 5.34
CA LYS A 105 11.63 -0.29 4.41
C LYS A 105 11.93 -1.75 4.80
N GLY A 106 11.04 -2.38 5.57
CA GLY A 106 11.18 -3.71 6.11
C GLY A 106 11.58 -3.69 7.59
N LEU A 107 11.89 -4.87 8.13
CA LEU A 107 12.25 -5.05 9.53
C LEU A 107 13.77 -5.28 9.68
N GLU A 108 14.33 -4.80 10.77
CA GLU A 108 15.65 -5.19 11.27
C GLU A 108 15.61 -6.63 11.82
N ASP A 109 16.77 -7.15 12.15
CA ASP A 109 16.88 -8.43 12.86
C ASP A 109 16.19 -8.33 14.23
N GLU A 110 15.78 -9.47 14.74
CA GLU A 110 15.13 -9.55 16.04
C GLU A 110 16.13 -9.30 17.16
N HIS A 111 15.77 -8.43 18.09
CA HIS A 111 16.50 -8.16 19.32
C HIS A 111 15.52 -8.03 20.49
N ASP A 112 15.78 -8.73 21.59
CA ASP A 112 14.93 -8.70 22.82
C ASP A 112 13.45 -8.91 22.55
N GLY A 113 13.09 -9.85 21.68
CA GLY A 113 11.71 -10.17 21.34
C GLY A 113 11.01 -9.12 20.46
N ALA A 114 11.74 -8.17 19.89
CA ALA A 114 11.22 -7.17 18.98
C ALA A 114 11.99 -7.10 17.66
N GLN A 115 11.27 -6.83 16.58
CA GLN A 115 11.87 -6.45 15.30
C GLN A 115 11.37 -5.03 14.97
N LEU A 116 12.28 -4.07 15.01
CA LEU A 116 11.95 -2.69 14.67
C LEU A 116 11.94 -2.49 13.15
N MET A 117 11.26 -1.46 12.69
CA MET A 117 11.33 -1.09 11.29
C MET A 117 12.73 -0.51 10.99
N LYS A 118 13.27 -0.84 9.81
CA LYS A 118 14.54 -0.29 9.33
C LYS A 118 14.47 1.24 9.23
N PRO A 119 15.58 1.95 9.51
CA PRO A 119 15.66 3.38 9.28
C PRO A 119 15.27 3.75 7.85
N ASN A 120 14.54 4.84 7.70
CA ASN A 120 14.16 5.39 6.41
C ASN A 120 14.61 6.86 6.31
N PRO A 121 15.83 7.14 5.83
CA PRO A 121 16.35 8.50 5.71
C PRO A 121 15.56 9.36 4.69
N GLY A 122 14.85 8.74 3.76
CA GLY A 122 13.96 9.41 2.79
C GLY A 122 12.51 9.57 3.25
N LEU A 123 12.22 9.38 4.53
CA LEU A 123 10.85 9.38 5.04
C LEU A 123 10.13 10.72 4.80
N GLU A 124 10.81 11.84 5.03
CA GLU A 124 10.24 13.17 4.86
C GLU A 124 9.84 13.43 3.40
N ASP A 125 10.76 13.17 2.46
CA ASP A 125 10.49 13.33 1.02
C ASP A 125 9.35 12.44 0.56
N MET A 126 9.31 11.19 1.03
CA MET A 126 8.24 10.25 0.73
C MET A 126 6.89 10.75 1.25
N CYS A 127 6.84 11.29 2.46
CA CYS A 127 5.62 11.87 3.05
C CYS A 127 5.18 13.14 2.31
N ASN A 128 6.12 13.97 1.85
CA ASN A 128 5.82 15.18 1.06
C ASN A 128 5.18 14.80 -0.27
N ARG A 129 5.75 13.84 -1.02
CA ARG A 129 5.16 13.33 -2.26
C ARG A 129 3.77 12.73 -2.02
N ALA A 130 3.61 11.95 -0.96
CA ALA A 130 2.31 11.37 -0.60
C ALA A 130 1.25 12.46 -0.33
N ARG A 131 1.63 13.53 0.35
CA ARG A 131 0.75 14.67 0.62
C ARG A 131 0.33 15.38 -0.67
N GLU A 132 1.26 15.60 -1.60
CA GLU A 132 0.98 16.21 -2.91
C GLU A 132 0.00 15.38 -3.73
N LEU A 133 0.08 14.06 -3.65
CA LEU A 133 -0.85 13.11 -4.29
C LEU A 133 -2.18 12.94 -3.52
N GLY A 134 -2.32 13.63 -2.38
CA GLY A 134 -3.53 13.61 -1.57
C GLY A 134 -3.77 12.29 -0.83
N VAL A 135 -2.69 11.62 -0.42
CA VAL A 135 -2.72 10.47 0.49
C VAL A 135 -3.09 10.93 1.89
N PHE A 136 -3.92 10.17 2.58
CA PHE A 136 -4.45 10.54 3.90
C PHE A 136 -3.45 10.34 5.03
N GLY A 137 -2.70 9.25 5.00
CA GLY A 137 -1.82 8.90 6.11
C GLY A 137 -0.82 7.81 5.73
N THR A 138 -0.04 7.39 6.71
CA THR A 138 1.03 6.39 6.53
C THR A 138 0.75 5.11 7.30
N LYS A 139 1.35 4.01 6.84
CA LYS A 139 1.41 2.74 7.56
C LYS A 139 2.86 2.32 7.71
N MET A 140 3.25 1.97 8.90
CA MET A 140 4.53 1.36 9.23
C MET A 140 4.33 0.11 10.10
N ARG A 141 5.38 -0.70 10.21
CA ARG A 141 5.33 -1.94 10.99
C ARG A 141 6.61 -2.16 11.79
N SER A 142 6.43 -2.47 13.06
CA SER A 142 7.38 -3.22 13.88
C SER A 142 6.67 -4.45 14.43
N VAL A 143 7.41 -5.47 14.85
CA VAL A 143 6.85 -6.70 15.41
C VAL A 143 7.35 -6.86 16.83
N ILE A 144 6.44 -7.03 17.76
CA ILE A 144 6.73 -7.34 19.18
C ILE A 144 6.28 -8.78 19.40
N LYS A 145 7.23 -9.67 19.72
CA LYS A 145 6.97 -11.10 19.92
C LYS A 145 6.75 -11.46 21.38
N SER A 146 7.29 -10.68 22.31
CA SER A 146 7.09 -10.83 23.73
C SER A 146 6.59 -9.54 24.34
N ALA A 147 5.61 -9.64 25.24
CA ALA A 147 5.11 -8.53 26.04
C ALA A 147 5.71 -8.52 27.46
N ASP A 148 6.58 -9.47 27.77
CA ASP A 148 7.28 -9.50 29.04
C ASP A 148 8.46 -8.52 28.97
N PRO A 149 8.57 -7.61 29.95
CA PRO A 149 9.64 -6.63 30.01
C PRO A 149 11.00 -7.25 30.37
#